data_7360ce3d01ca45f42997e260b71d01f6
#
_entry.id   7360ce3d01ca45f42997e260b71d01f6
#
_cell.length_a   1.000
_cell.length_b   1.000
_cell.length_c   1.000
_cell.angle_alpha   90.00
_cell.angle_beta   90.00
_cell.angle_gamma   90.00
#
_symmetry.space_group_name_H-M   'P 1'
#
loop_
_entity.id
_entity.type
_entity.pdbx_description
1 polymer ?
#
loop_
_entity_poly.entity_id
_entity_poly.type
_entity_poly.pdbx_seq_one_letter_code
_entity_poly.pdbx_strand_id
1 'polypeptide(L)'
;MRVFMAAVFFLLHGSSIAQDPWKNIYSEHAWEARDQWQKPDELIRMLNISSGSEVADVGCHEGYMTFKLAKQVGGKGTVYAVDIEESKLEKVRKRAEESKLLQIKVINGDDNNPGLPPNALDAVIILDTYHEMDDHDEVLQHLKSSLRAGGRLVICEPIADSRRNLTRVEQERKHELDIQYALSDLKKAGFTIYYQKDNFIDRTKEKGDKMWVLVALKE
;
A
#
# COMPACT_ATOMS: atom_id res chain seq x y z
N MET A 1 26.09 57.56 43.73
CA MET A 1 26.19 57.16 42.34
C MET A 1 25.84 55.68 42.30
N ARG A 2 24.57 55.33 41.92
CA ARG A 2 24.08 53.95 41.86
C ARG A 2 24.16 53.50 40.40
N VAL A 3 25.00 52.52 40.12
CA VAL A 3 25.13 51.88 38.80
C VAL A 3 24.04 50.79 38.68
N PHE A 4 23.10 50.99 37.78
CA PHE A 4 22.15 49.96 37.37
C PHE A 4 22.80 49.05 36.34
N MET A 5 23.00 47.77 36.70
CA MET A 5 23.43 46.74 35.78
C MET A 5 22.20 46.11 35.13
N ALA A 6 21.96 46.40 33.87
CA ALA A 6 20.89 45.77 33.08
C ALA A 6 21.34 44.39 32.63
N ALA A 7 20.67 43.35 33.11
CA ALA A 7 20.86 42.01 32.64
C ALA A 7 20.09 41.81 31.32
N VAL A 8 20.82 41.61 30.23
CA VAL A 8 20.24 41.26 28.92
C VAL A 8 20.03 39.76 28.91
N PHE A 9 18.76 39.33 29.00
CA PHE A 9 18.35 37.94 28.77
C PHE A 9 18.33 37.65 27.26
N PHE A 10 19.31 36.91 26.75
CA PHE A 10 19.25 36.29 25.43
C PHE A 10 18.30 35.12 25.49
N LEU A 11 17.09 35.28 24.95
CA LEU A 11 16.21 34.17 24.62
C LEU A 11 16.79 33.41 23.43
N LEU A 12 17.49 32.33 23.70
CA LEU A 12 17.86 31.35 22.68
C LEU A 12 16.54 30.69 22.21
N HIS A 13 16.03 31.13 21.09
CA HIS A 13 15.01 30.41 20.33
C HIS A 13 15.69 29.19 19.71
N GLY A 14 15.71 28.08 20.44
CA GLY A 14 16.06 26.80 19.88
C GLY A 14 15.04 26.43 18.81
N SER A 15 15.42 26.61 17.54
CA SER A 15 14.68 26.02 16.43
C SER A 15 14.72 24.52 16.61
N SER A 16 13.68 23.93 17.16
CA SER A 16 13.47 22.48 17.11
C SER A 16 13.36 22.13 15.63
N ILE A 17 14.44 21.58 15.07
CA ILE A 17 14.39 20.93 13.74
C ILE A 17 13.47 19.74 13.94
N ALA A 18 12.23 19.88 13.48
CA ALA A 18 11.29 18.77 13.46
C ALA A 18 11.95 17.63 12.67
N GLN A 19 12.21 16.53 13.35
CA GLN A 19 12.82 15.36 12.74
C GLN A 19 11.84 14.86 11.68
N ASP A 20 12.31 14.68 10.43
CA ASP A 20 11.48 14.14 9.36
C ASP A 20 11.03 12.72 9.75
N PRO A 21 9.73 12.51 10.06
CA PRO A 21 9.24 11.23 10.55
C PRO A 21 9.39 10.11 9.51
N TRP A 22 9.59 10.47 8.24
CA TRP A 22 9.68 9.53 7.13
C TRP A 22 11.09 8.96 6.94
N LYS A 23 12.13 9.68 7.35
CA LYS A 23 13.52 9.31 7.08
C LYS A 23 13.90 7.93 7.66
N ASN A 24 13.49 7.63 8.88
CA ASN A 24 13.85 6.38 9.55
C ASN A 24 12.98 5.19 9.12
N ILE A 25 11.74 5.46 8.66
CA ILE A 25 10.80 4.43 8.24
C ILE A 25 11.32 3.66 7.02
N TYR A 26 11.95 4.33 6.07
CA TYR A 26 12.40 3.71 4.82
C TYR A 26 13.81 3.12 4.92
N SER A 27 14.70 3.73 5.70
CA SER A 27 16.10 3.30 5.79
C SER A 27 16.30 2.01 6.59
N GLU A 28 15.45 1.70 7.56
CA GLU A 28 15.62 0.54 8.44
C GLU A 28 15.29 -0.82 7.80
N HIS A 29 14.63 -0.85 6.63
CA HIS A 29 14.06 -2.08 6.06
C HIS A 29 14.46 -2.39 4.62
N ALA A 30 15.55 -1.83 4.12
CA ALA A 30 15.96 -1.98 2.72
C ALA A 30 14.87 -1.54 1.70
N TRP A 31 13.89 -0.75 2.14
CA TRP A 31 12.81 -0.24 1.27
C TRP A 31 13.32 0.72 0.21
N GLU A 32 14.40 1.45 0.51
CA GLU A 32 15.09 2.29 -0.48
C GLU A 32 15.63 1.46 -1.66
N ALA A 33 16.17 0.28 -1.38
CA ALA A 33 16.62 -0.63 -2.44
C ALA A 33 15.42 -1.17 -3.25
N ARG A 34 14.29 -1.46 -2.58
CA ARG A 34 13.04 -1.87 -3.23
C ARG A 34 12.49 -0.76 -4.14
N ASP A 35 12.61 0.50 -3.74
CA ASP A 35 12.14 1.66 -4.52
C ASP A 35 12.82 1.76 -5.89
N GLN A 36 14.05 1.27 -6.04
CA GLN A 36 14.80 1.33 -7.30
C GLN A 36 14.12 0.53 -8.43
N TRP A 37 13.37 -0.52 -8.08
CA TRP A 37 12.73 -1.39 -9.08
C TRP A 37 11.20 -1.47 -8.93
N GLN A 38 10.61 -1.30 -7.74
CA GLN A 38 9.18 -1.49 -7.48
C GLN A 38 8.28 -0.41 -8.07
N LYS A 39 8.82 0.75 -8.48
CA LYS A 39 8.09 1.90 -9.04
C LYS A 39 6.91 2.38 -8.17
N PRO A 40 7.09 2.59 -6.86
CA PRO A 40 5.99 2.93 -5.96
C PRO A 40 5.25 4.20 -6.36
N ASP A 41 5.96 5.23 -6.86
CA ASP A 41 5.34 6.48 -7.30
C ASP A 41 4.41 6.29 -8.50
N GLU A 42 4.72 5.36 -9.42
CA GLU A 42 3.84 5.04 -10.53
C GLU A 42 2.58 4.31 -10.05
N LEU A 43 2.72 3.36 -9.10
CA LEU A 43 1.59 2.67 -8.49
C LEU A 43 0.68 3.66 -7.73
N ILE A 44 1.24 4.59 -6.97
CA ILE A 44 0.49 5.64 -6.27
C ILE A 44 -0.26 6.54 -7.26
N ARG A 45 0.35 6.94 -8.38
CA ARG A 45 -0.34 7.70 -9.42
C ARG A 45 -1.53 6.95 -10.01
N MET A 46 -1.44 5.62 -10.15
CA MET A 46 -2.56 4.80 -10.67
C MET A 46 -3.75 4.75 -9.72
N LEU A 47 -3.54 4.89 -8.41
CA LEU A 47 -4.60 5.01 -7.41
C LEU A 47 -5.42 6.30 -7.55
N ASN A 48 -4.87 7.35 -8.20
CA ASN A 48 -5.51 8.66 -8.39
C ASN A 48 -5.95 9.33 -7.08
N ILE A 49 -5.12 9.22 -6.05
CA ILE A 49 -5.35 9.75 -4.71
C ILE A 49 -4.64 11.08 -4.49
N SER A 50 -5.15 11.84 -3.54
CA SER A 50 -4.61 13.16 -3.14
C SER A 50 -4.62 13.32 -1.62
N SER A 51 -4.19 14.47 -1.14
CA SER A 51 -4.30 14.81 0.29
C SER A 51 -5.77 14.76 0.73
N GLY A 52 -6.04 14.03 1.80
CA GLY A 52 -7.37 13.79 2.35
C GLY A 52 -8.07 12.53 1.84
N SER A 53 -7.50 11.79 0.87
CA SER A 53 -8.07 10.52 0.40
C SER A 53 -8.08 9.44 1.48
N GLU A 54 -9.06 8.54 1.38
CA GLU A 54 -9.15 7.31 2.17
C GLU A 54 -8.75 6.11 1.30
N VAL A 55 -7.71 5.37 1.70
CA VAL A 55 -7.12 4.31 0.90
C VAL A 55 -6.82 3.07 1.74
N ALA A 56 -6.78 1.90 1.11
CA ALA A 56 -6.34 0.68 1.76
C ALA A 56 -5.14 0.05 1.04
N ASP A 57 -4.22 -0.51 1.84
CA ASP A 57 -3.11 -1.37 1.47
C ASP A 57 -3.45 -2.77 1.98
N VAL A 58 -3.88 -3.67 1.09
CA VAL A 58 -4.36 -5.02 1.45
C VAL A 58 -3.27 -6.05 1.16
N GLY A 59 -2.90 -6.82 2.20
CA GLY A 59 -1.66 -7.59 2.24
C GLY A 59 -0.46 -6.67 2.48
N CYS A 60 -0.61 -5.78 3.46
CA CYS A 60 0.36 -4.70 3.69
C CYS A 60 1.71 -5.18 4.25
N HIS A 61 1.78 -6.43 4.77
CA HIS A 61 2.96 -6.97 5.42
C HIS A 61 3.49 -5.98 6.49
N GLU A 62 4.75 -5.59 6.44
CA GLU A 62 5.35 -4.63 7.39
C GLU A 62 5.15 -3.14 6.99
N GLY A 63 4.28 -2.87 5.98
CA GLY A 63 3.82 -1.53 5.64
C GLY A 63 4.59 -0.80 4.54
N TYR A 64 5.30 -1.50 3.65
CA TYR A 64 6.07 -0.84 2.58
C TYR A 64 5.25 0.18 1.78
N MET A 65 4.06 -0.20 1.29
CA MET A 65 3.17 0.74 0.60
C MET A 65 2.38 1.61 1.57
N THR A 66 1.97 1.08 2.71
CA THR A 66 1.21 1.80 3.75
C THR A 66 1.84 3.14 4.10
N PHE A 67 3.14 3.18 4.38
CA PHE A 67 3.82 4.43 4.77
C PHE A 67 3.98 5.41 3.62
N LYS A 68 4.12 4.92 2.38
CA LYS A 68 4.15 5.77 1.19
C LYS A 68 2.78 6.38 0.91
N LEU A 69 1.72 5.59 1.07
CA LEU A 69 0.34 6.06 0.97
C LEU A 69 0.03 7.08 2.06
N ALA A 70 0.47 6.84 3.31
CA ALA A 70 0.27 7.78 4.42
C ALA A 70 0.92 9.14 4.16
N LYS A 71 2.09 9.15 3.51
CA LYS A 71 2.74 10.39 3.06
C LYS A 71 1.91 11.10 1.99
N GLN A 72 1.36 10.35 1.03
CA GLN A 72 0.57 10.88 -0.09
C GLN A 72 -0.76 11.50 0.36
N VAL A 73 -1.49 10.79 1.25
CA VAL A 73 -2.80 11.28 1.73
C VAL A 73 -2.66 12.36 2.81
N GLY A 74 -1.51 12.44 3.48
CA GLY A 74 -1.24 13.42 4.54
C GLY A 74 -2.13 13.25 5.76
N GLY A 75 -2.02 14.16 6.74
CA GLY A 75 -2.72 14.05 8.02
C GLY A 75 -4.25 14.26 7.97
N LYS A 76 -4.81 14.58 6.79
CA LYS A 76 -6.28 14.71 6.60
C LYS A 76 -6.89 13.46 5.97
N GLY A 77 -6.08 12.56 5.41
CA GLY A 77 -6.52 11.30 4.83
C GLY A 77 -6.50 10.16 5.84
N THR A 78 -6.80 8.96 5.34
CA THR A 78 -6.71 7.71 6.11
C THR A 78 -6.09 6.63 5.25
N VAL A 79 -5.18 5.84 5.83
CA VAL A 79 -4.65 4.62 5.22
C VAL A 79 -5.04 3.44 6.10
N TYR A 80 -5.80 2.52 5.53
CA TYR A 80 -6.10 1.23 6.16
C TYR A 80 -5.03 0.23 5.75
N ALA A 81 -4.19 -0.17 6.72
CA ALA A 81 -3.19 -1.20 6.56
C ALA A 81 -3.80 -2.54 6.96
N VAL A 82 -4.03 -3.41 6.01
CA VAL A 82 -4.74 -4.68 6.23
C VAL A 82 -3.81 -5.86 5.95
N ASP A 83 -3.76 -6.79 6.89
CA ASP A 83 -3.06 -8.07 6.75
C ASP A 83 -3.73 -9.12 7.64
N ILE A 84 -3.52 -10.39 7.39
CA ILE A 84 -3.98 -11.49 8.26
C ILE A 84 -2.94 -11.85 9.32
N GLU A 85 -1.66 -11.50 9.09
CA GLU A 85 -0.55 -11.77 10.01
C GLU A 85 -0.41 -10.70 11.09
N GLU A 86 -0.96 -10.92 12.28
CA GLU A 86 -0.88 -9.98 13.42
C GLU A 86 0.56 -9.55 13.74
N SER A 87 1.53 -10.45 13.60
CA SER A 87 2.95 -10.15 13.86
C SER A 87 3.55 -9.08 12.93
N LYS A 88 3.02 -8.97 11.71
CA LYS A 88 3.39 -7.91 10.74
C LYS A 88 2.70 -6.61 11.10
N LEU A 89 1.42 -6.69 11.44
CA LEU A 89 0.62 -5.54 11.84
C LEU A 89 1.12 -4.87 13.11
N GLU A 90 1.62 -5.63 14.09
CA GLU A 90 2.28 -5.07 15.28
C GLU A 90 3.46 -4.16 14.91
N LYS A 91 4.26 -4.54 13.92
CA LYS A 91 5.37 -3.71 13.43
C LYS A 91 4.88 -2.43 12.76
N VAL A 92 3.77 -2.52 11.99
CA VAL A 92 3.14 -1.34 11.37
C VAL A 92 2.63 -0.39 12.46
N ARG A 93 1.88 -0.92 13.47
CA ARG A 93 1.37 -0.11 14.61
C ARG A 93 2.49 0.61 15.34
N LYS A 94 3.52 -0.15 15.76
CA LYS A 94 4.66 0.40 16.47
C LYS A 94 5.32 1.53 15.69
N ARG A 95 5.61 1.32 14.42
CA ARG A 95 6.27 2.32 13.56
C ARG A 95 5.38 3.54 13.32
N ALA A 96 4.08 3.34 13.11
CA ALA A 96 3.12 4.43 12.96
C ALA A 96 3.03 5.28 14.24
N GLU A 97 3.02 4.66 15.42
CA GLU A 97 3.00 5.35 16.71
C GLU A 97 4.29 6.14 16.97
N GLU A 98 5.46 5.51 16.80
CA GLU A 98 6.77 6.16 16.95
C GLU A 98 6.93 7.37 16.03
N SER A 99 6.36 7.29 14.81
CA SER A 99 6.38 8.36 13.81
C SER A 99 5.20 9.32 13.91
N LYS A 100 4.28 9.12 14.86
CA LYS A 100 3.06 9.92 15.06
C LYS A 100 2.17 10.03 13.82
N LEU A 101 2.06 8.95 13.06
CA LEU A 101 1.27 8.85 11.83
C LEU A 101 -0.16 8.39 12.15
N LEU A 102 -0.95 9.28 12.75
CA LEU A 102 -2.32 9.01 13.23
C LEU A 102 -3.31 8.66 12.11
N GLN A 103 -2.98 8.97 10.85
CA GLN A 103 -3.76 8.62 9.66
C GLN A 103 -3.68 7.14 9.28
N ILE A 104 -2.78 6.35 9.86
CA ILE A 104 -2.69 4.91 9.61
C ILE A 104 -3.61 4.17 10.59
N LYS A 105 -4.56 3.40 10.04
CA LYS A 105 -5.44 2.49 10.77
C LYS A 105 -5.08 1.06 10.40
N VAL A 106 -4.69 0.27 11.39
CA VAL A 106 -4.28 -1.12 11.18
C VAL A 106 -5.46 -2.05 11.44
N ILE A 107 -5.77 -2.90 10.48
CA ILE A 107 -6.84 -3.89 10.53
C ILE A 107 -6.24 -5.29 10.40
N ASN A 108 -6.54 -6.16 11.36
CA ASN A 108 -6.32 -7.59 11.18
C ASN A 108 -7.56 -8.14 10.47
N GLY A 109 -7.40 -8.43 9.19
CA GLY A 109 -8.45 -9.00 8.34
C GLY A 109 -8.55 -10.52 8.51
N ASP A 110 -9.57 -11.10 7.91
CA ASP A 110 -9.71 -12.55 7.74
C ASP A 110 -9.34 -12.96 6.30
N ASP A 111 -9.14 -14.24 6.05
CA ASP A 111 -8.74 -14.80 4.74
C ASP A 111 -9.70 -14.38 3.60
N ASN A 112 -10.99 -14.21 3.89
CA ASN A 112 -12.02 -13.84 2.93
C ASN A 112 -12.57 -12.41 3.11
N ASN A 113 -12.24 -11.73 4.22
CA ASN A 113 -12.78 -10.40 4.52
C ASN A 113 -11.72 -9.44 5.08
N PRO A 114 -11.32 -8.42 4.33
CA PRO A 114 -10.35 -7.42 4.78
C PRO A 114 -10.86 -6.48 5.89
N GLY A 115 -12.12 -6.56 6.31
CA GLY A 115 -12.69 -5.76 7.40
C GLY A 115 -12.79 -4.26 7.11
N LEU A 116 -12.80 -3.86 5.86
CA LEU A 116 -12.82 -2.46 5.44
C LEU A 116 -14.22 -1.84 5.52
N PRO A 117 -14.32 -0.53 5.85
CA PRO A 117 -15.62 0.15 5.93
C PRO A 117 -16.29 0.26 4.55
N PRO A 118 -17.63 0.06 4.46
CA PRO A 118 -18.35 0.12 3.19
C PRO A 118 -18.44 1.55 2.64
N ASN A 119 -18.33 1.69 1.31
CA ASN A 119 -18.42 2.95 0.55
C ASN A 119 -17.57 4.10 1.11
N ALA A 120 -16.41 3.78 1.67
CA ALA A 120 -15.53 4.74 2.33
C ALA A 120 -14.26 5.06 1.54
N LEU A 121 -13.81 4.14 0.68
CA LEU A 121 -12.47 4.23 0.10
C LEU A 121 -12.48 4.89 -1.29
N ASP A 122 -11.50 5.74 -1.52
CA ASP A 122 -11.18 6.29 -2.84
C ASP A 122 -10.36 5.30 -3.67
N ALA A 123 -9.50 4.50 -3.00
CA ALA A 123 -8.71 3.49 -3.68
C ALA A 123 -8.26 2.36 -2.75
N VAL A 124 -7.93 1.23 -3.37
CA VAL A 124 -7.31 0.05 -2.74
C VAL A 124 -6.11 -0.38 -3.59
N ILE A 125 -5.03 -0.78 -2.95
CA ILE A 125 -3.90 -1.46 -3.58
C ILE A 125 -3.71 -2.85 -3.01
N ILE A 126 -3.40 -3.82 -3.89
CA ILE A 126 -2.88 -5.15 -3.58
C ILE A 126 -1.55 -5.27 -4.32
N LEU A 127 -0.45 -5.46 -3.59
CA LEU A 127 0.89 -5.50 -4.16
C LEU A 127 1.66 -6.74 -3.74
N ASP A 128 1.90 -7.67 -4.68
CA ASP A 128 2.68 -8.90 -4.44
C ASP A 128 2.04 -9.79 -3.36
N THR A 129 0.67 -9.92 -3.38
CA THR A 129 -0.12 -10.61 -2.35
C THR A 129 -1.38 -11.28 -2.90
N TYR A 130 -1.92 -10.86 -4.06
CA TYR A 130 -3.18 -11.38 -4.59
C TYR A 130 -3.12 -12.90 -4.87
N HIS A 131 -1.96 -13.40 -5.24
CA HIS A 131 -1.71 -14.84 -5.45
C HIS A 131 -1.79 -15.69 -4.16
N GLU A 132 -1.79 -15.06 -2.98
CA GLU A 132 -1.93 -15.73 -1.67
C GLU A 132 -3.40 -15.82 -1.20
N MET A 133 -4.35 -15.19 -1.93
CA MET A 133 -5.74 -15.08 -1.52
C MET A 133 -6.55 -16.26 -2.05
N ASP A 134 -6.71 -17.33 -1.25
CA ASP A 134 -7.52 -18.50 -1.61
C ASP A 134 -8.98 -18.11 -1.89
N ASP A 135 -9.57 -17.27 -1.02
CA ASP A 135 -10.95 -16.79 -1.12
C ASP A 135 -11.08 -15.47 -1.91
N HIS A 136 -10.25 -15.29 -2.95
CA HIS A 136 -10.15 -14.07 -3.76
C HIS A 136 -11.48 -13.53 -4.30
N ASP A 137 -12.45 -14.39 -4.62
CA ASP A 137 -13.79 -13.99 -5.06
C ASP A 137 -14.53 -13.19 -3.96
N GLU A 138 -14.50 -13.67 -2.70
CA GLU A 138 -15.14 -13.00 -1.56
C GLU A 138 -14.39 -11.71 -1.21
N VAL A 139 -13.06 -11.76 -1.17
CA VAL A 139 -12.20 -10.57 -0.96
C VAL A 139 -12.55 -9.48 -1.97
N LEU A 140 -12.64 -9.80 -3.27
CA LEU A 140 -12.98 -8.81 -4.31
C LEU A 140 -14.38 -8.21 -4.11
N GLN A 141 -15.38 -8.98 -3.63
CA GLN A 141 -16.71 -8.46 -3.31
C GLN A 141 -16.64 -7.47 -2.13
N HIS A 142 -15.89 -7.79 -1.08
CA HIS A 142 -15.69 -6.89 0.06
C HIS A 142 -14.96 -5.61 -0.37
N LEU A 143 -13.90 -5.71 -1.18
CA LEU A 143 -13.18 -4.56 -1.71
C LEU A 143 -14.09 -3.68 -2.56
N LYS A 144 -14.91 -4.29 -3.44
CA LYS A 144 -15.88 -3.54 -4.23
C LYS A 144 -16.92 -2.84 -3.34
N SER A 145 -17.40 -3.51 -2.28
CA SER A 145 -18.31 -2.90 -1.32
C SER A 145 -17.67 -1.70 -0.61
N SER A 146 -16.40 -1.78 -0.29
CA SER A 146 -15.67 -0.73 0.46
C SER A 146 -15.31 0.49 -0.38
N LEU A 147 -15.13 0.33 -1.68
CA LEU A 147 -14.87 1.44 -2.60
C LEU A 147 -16.09 2.32 -2.80
N ARG A 148 -15.89 3.63 -2.96
CA ARG A 148 -16.89 4.58 -3.46
C ARG A 148 -17.14 4.36 -4.96
N ALA A 149 -18.23 4.88 -5.50
CA ALA A 149 -18.42 4.94 -6.95
C ALA A 149 -17.26 5.71 -7.59
N GLY A 150 -16.67 5.16 -8.66
CA GLY A 150 -15.46 5.68 -9.28
C GLY A 150 -14.15 5.36 -8.56
N GLY A 151 -14.22 4.69 -7.40
CA GLY A 151 -13.05 4.25 -6.64
C GLY A 151 -12.22 3.21 -7.40
N ARG A 152 -10.92 3.18 -7.14
CA ARG A 152 -9.94 2.37 -7.88
C ARG A 152 -9.41 1.20 -7.07
N LEU A 153 -9.31 0.05 -7.72
CA LEU A 153 -8.53 -1.10 -7.24
C LEU A 153 -7.31 -1.26 -8.14
N VAL A 154 -6.12 -1.21 -7.56
CA VAL A 154 -4.85 -1.47 -8.24
C VAL A 154 -4.30 -2.79 -7.74
N ILE A 155 -4.03 -3.73 -8.65
CA ILE A 155 -3.37 -5.02 -8.35
C ILE A 155 -2.07 -5.06 -9.14
N CYS A 156 -0.96 -5.40 -8.47
CA CYS A 156 0.34 -5.54 -9.10
C CYS A 156 1.00 -6.84 -8.61
N GLU A 157 1.17 -7.82 -9.50
CA GLU A 157 1.56 -9.18 -9.16
C GLU A 157 2.67 -9.72 -10.07
N PRO A 158 3.49 -10.64 -9.56
CA PRO A 158 4.57 -11.26 -10.32
C PRO A 158 4.09 -12.41 -11.21
N ILE A 159 4.83 -12.61 -12.30
CA ILE A 159 4.82 -13.83 -13.09
C ILE A 159 6.13 -13.99 -13.87
N ALA A 160 6.78 -15.13 -13.75
CA ALA A 160 7.90 -15.49 -14.62
C ALA A 160 7.37 -15.97 -15.97
N ASP A 161 8.02 -15.56 -17.07
CA ASP A 161 7.60 -15.91 -18.43
C ASP A 161 7.49 -17.45 -18.63
N SER A 162 8.37 -18.22 -17.98
CA SER A 162 8.39 -19.68 -18.04
C SER A 162 7.21 -20.36 -17.32
N ARG A 163 6.45 -19.63 -16.50
CA ARG A 163 5.37 -20.16 -15.66
C ARG A 163 3.96 -19.78 -16.13
N ARG A 164 3.85 -18.95 -17.17
CA ARG A 164 2.55 -18.46 -17.67
C ARG A 164 1.62 -19.58 -18.17
N ASN A 165 2.17 -20.72 -18.60
CA ASN A 165 1.39 -21.86 -19.07
C ASN A 165 0.99 -22.84 -17.96
N LEU A 166 1.39 -22.60 -16.71
CA LEU A 166 0.98 -23.40 -15.58
C LEU A 166 -0.47 -23.07 -15.17
N THR A 167 -1.12 -24.00 -14.50
CA THR A 167 -2.43 -23.75 -13.90
C THR A 167 -2.33 -22.71 -12.79
N ARG A 168 -3.46 -22.08 -12.43
CA ARG A 168 -3.55 -21.13 -11.33
C ARG A 168 -2.89 -21.67 -10.05
N VAL A 169 -3.31 -22.84 -9.60
CA VAL A 169 -2.78 -23.47 -8.38
C VAL A 169 -1.26 -23.72 -8.43
N GLU A 170 -0.73 -24.06 -9.62
CA GLU A 170 0.72 -24.26 -9.79
C GLU A 170 1.48 -22.92 -9.74
N GLN A 171 0.87 -21.83 -10.23
CA GLN A 171 1.44 -20.49 -10.17
C GLN A 171 1.41 -19.96 -8.72
N GLU A 172 0.27 -20.06 -8.03
CA GLU A 172 0.09 -19.63 -6.63
C GLU A 172 1.07 -20.34 -5.69
N ARG A 173 1.30 -21.64 -5.86
CA ARG A 173 2.34 -22.37 -5.12
C ARG A 173 3.77 -21.87 -5.33
N LYS A 174 3.98 -21.02 -6.33
CA LYS A 174 5.26 -20.39 -6.65
C LYS A 174 5.27 -18.91 -6.33
N HIS A 175 4.23 -18.44 -5.62
CA HIS A 175 4.02 -17.04 -5.27
C HIS A 175 3.98 -16.13 -6.49
N GLU A 176 3.24 -16.56 -7.52
CA GLU A 176 3.07 -15.84 -8.79
C GLU A 176 1.64 -16.03 -9.30
N LEU A 177 1.16 -15.12 -10.15
CA LEU A 177 -0.12 -15.27 -10.83
C LEU A 177 -0.11 -14.56 -12.19
N ASP A 178 -0.60 -15.23 -13.25
CA ASP A 178 -0.78 -14.59 -14.55
C ASP A 178 -1.94 -13.59 -14.54
N ILE A 179 -1.74 -12.46 -15.22
CA ILE A 179 -2.72 -11.36 -15.32
C ILE A 179 -4.11 -11.82 -15.78
N GLN A 180 -4.18 -12.90 -16.60
CA GLN A 180 -5.46 -13.40 -17.14
C GLN A 180 -6.39 -13.93 -16.04
N TYR A 181 -5.85 -14.53 -14.99
CA TYR A 181 -6.64 -14.97 -13.84
C TYR A 181 -7.26 -13.76 -13.11
N ALA A 182 -6.46 -12.76 -12.76
CA ALA A 182 -6.95 -11.55 -12.11
C ALA A 182 -7.95 -10.77 -12.97
N LEU A 183 -7.76 -10.72 -14.31
CA LEU A 183 -8.72 -10.12 -15.24
C LEU A 183 -10.07 -10.84 -15.21
N SER A 184 -10.05 -12.18 -15.17
CA SER A 184 -11.27 -12.99 -15.09
C SER A 184 -12.01 -12.72 -13.78
N ASP A 185 -11.27 -12.76 -12.65
CA ASP A 185 -11.83 -12.56 -11.31
C ASP A 185 -12.44 -11.15 -11.13
N LEU A 186 -11.72 -10.12 -11.58
CA LEU A 186 -12.22 -8.73 -11.52
C LEU A 186 -13.49 -8.53 -12.33
N LYS A 187 -13.58 -9.12 -13.54
CA LYS A 187 -14.79 -9.07 -14.37
C LYS A 187 -15.94 -9.81 -13.70
N LYS A 188 -15.70 -11.00 -13.13
CA LYS A 188 -16.68 -11.77 -12.37
C LYS A 188 -17.19 -10.98 -11.16
N ALA A 189 -16.31 -10.28 -10.44
CA ALA A 189 -16.67 -9.40 -9.33
C ALA A 189 -17.40 -8.11 -9.79
N GLY A 190 -17.50 -7.86 -11.10
CA GLY A 190 -18.20 -6.73 -11.68
C GLY A 190 -17.43 -5.42 -11.63
N PHE A 191 -16.10 -5.49 -11.66
CA PHE A 191 -15.25 -4.33 -11.88
C PHE A 191 -15.10 -4.02 -13.36
N THR A 192 -14.95 -2.73 -13.69
CA THR A 192 -14.57 -2.28 -15.04
C THR A 192 -13.07 -2.12 -15.13
N ILE A 193 -12.42 -2.80 -16.07
CA ILE A 193 -10.96 -2.69 -16.26
C ILE A 193 -10.65 -1.36 -16.95
N TYR A 194 -9.95 -0.49 -16.24
CA TYR A 194 -9.55 0.84 -16.71
C TYR A 194 -8.19 0.84 -17.40
N TYR A 195 -7.23 0.09 -16.84
CA TYR A 195 -5.87 0.02 -17.37
C TYR A 195 -5.25 -1.33 -17.05
N GLN A 196 -4.43 -1.82 -17.98
CA GLN A 196 -3.61 -3.01 -17.75
C GLN A 196 -2.26 -2.84 -18.43
N LYS A 197 -1.22 -3.35 -17.80
CA LYS A 197 0.12 -3.42 -18.41
C LYS A 197 0.83 -4.67 -17.94
N ASP A 198 1.13 -5.55 -18.88
CA ASP A 198 2.03 -6.68 -18.65
C ASP A 198 3.49 -6.17 -18.60
N ASN A 199 4.36 -6.89 -17.89
CA ASN A 199 5.77 -6.50 -17.74
C ASN A 199 5.95 -5.04 -17.28
N PHE A 200 5.10 -4.59 -16.35
CA PHE A 200 5.14 -3.22 -15.83
C PHE A 200 6.41 -2.97 -15.02
N ILE A 201 6.82 -3.95 -14.20
CA ILE A 201 8.06 -3.95 -13.43
C ILE A 201 8.92 -5.12 -13.92
N ASP A 202 10.18 -4.85 -14.21
CA ASP A 202 11.19 -5.88 -14.45
C ASP A 202 12.02 -6.05 -13.19
N ARG A 203 11.86 -7.19 -12.51
CA ARG A 203 12.65 -7.59 -11.36
C ARG A 203 13.40 -8.92 -11.60
N THR A 204 13.71 -9.18 -12.86
CA THR A 204 14.44 -10.41 -13.25
C THR A 204 15.79 -10.54 -12.57
N LYS A 205 16.48 -9.43 -12.29
CA LYS A 205 17.76 -9.43 -11.57
C LYS A 205 17.60 -9.68 -10.08
N GLU A 206 16.52 -9.20 -9.47
CA GLU A 206 16.25 -9.25 -8.04
C GLU A 206 15.55 -10.56 -7.63
N LYS A 207 14.58 -11.01 -8.44
CA LYS A 207 13.71 -12.14 -8.10
C LYS A 207 13.49 -13.16 -9.23
N GLY A 208 13.97 -12.90 -10.44
CA GLY A 208 13.87 -13.80 -11.57
C GLY A 208 12.56 -13.73 -12.35
N ASP A 209 11.73 -12.72 -12.10
CA ASP A 209 10.40 -12.54 -12.69
C ASP A 209 10.13 -11.10 -13.11
N LYS A 210 8.91 -10.84 -13.61
CA LYS A 210 8.37 -9.52 -13.91
C LYS A 210 7.01 -9.37 -13.24
N MET A 211 6.59 -8.13 -12.99
CA MET A 211 5.26 -7.87 -12.48
C MET A 211 4.40 -7.17 -13.51
N TRP A 212 3.13 -7.57 -13.56
CA TRP A 212 2.09 -6.85 -14.26
C TRP A 212 1.32 -5.91 -13.33
N VAL A 213 0.53 -5.01 -13.89
CA VAL A 213 -0.37 -4.14 -13.14
C VAL A 213 -1.73 -4.06 -13.81
N LEU A 214 -2.79 -4.08 -12.98
CA LEU A 214 -4.18 -3.83 -13.34
C LEU A 214 -4.74 -2.66 -12.54
N VAL A 215 -5.53 -1.83 -13.19
CA VAL A 215 -6.38 -0.81 -12.54
C VAL A 215 -7.82 -1.10 -12.91
N ALA A 216 -8.64 -1.32 -11.91
CA ALA A 216 -10.07 -1.57 -12.06
C ALA A 216 -10.89 -0.50 -11.33
N LEU A 217 -12.10 -0.22 -11.82
CA LEU A 217 -13.01 0.78 -11.27
C LEU A 217 -14.26 0.11 -10.72
N LYS A 218 -14.75 0.62 -9.58
CA LYS A 218 -16.15 0.44 -9.15
C LYS A 218 -17.00 1.51 -9.83
N GLU A 219 -17.95 1.09 -10.68
CA GLU A 219 -18.97 1.97 -11.25
C GLU A 219 -20.06 2.30 -10.22
#